data_afb86a70a4d8de456cf86f336702ddcd
#
_entry.id   afb86a70a4d8de456cf86f336702ddcd
#
_cell.length_a   1.000
_cell.length_b   1.000
_cell.length_c   1.000
_cell.angle_alpha   90.00
_cell.angle_beta   90.00
_cell.angle_gamma   90.00
#
_symmetry.space_group_name_H-M   'P 1'
#
loop_
_entity.id
_entity.type
_entity.pdbx_description
1 polymer ?
#
loop_
_entity_poly.entity_id
_entity_poly.type
_entity_poly.pdbx_seq_one_letter_code
_entity_poly.pdbx_strand_id
1 'polypeptide(L)' 'MKNECSIVRDLLPLYAEGMLSEDSAAFVKEHLDTCEECRALSAGEEPSAPTD' A
#
# COMPACT_ATOMS: atom_id res chain seq x y z
N MET A 1 -14.04 -11.43 -2.38
CA MET A 1 -13.11 -10.90 -1.70
C MET A 1 -11.98 -10.44 -2.50
N LYS A 2 -11.41 -9.39 -2.21
CA LYS A 2 -10.34 -8.90 -2.94
C LYS A 2 -9.06 -9.26 -2.35
N ASN A 3 -8.25 -9.94 -3.06
CA ASN A 3 -6.93 -10.23 -2.57
C ASN A 3 -5.99 -9.10 -2.86
N GLU A 4 -6.46 -8.12 -3.56
CA GLU A 4 -5.56 -7.03 -3.93
C GLU A 4 -5.05 -6.28 -2.73
N CYS A 5 -5.84 -6.19 -1.70
CA CYS A 5 -5.37 -5.49 -0.52
C CYS A 5 -4.16 -6.17 0.08
N SER A 6 -4.17 -7.49 0.14
CA SER A 6 -3.00 -8.19 0.66
C SER A 6 -1.79 -7.94 -0.21
N ILE A 7 -1.98 -8.01 -1.52
CA ILE A 7 -0.86 -7.82 -2.41
C ILE A 7 -0.31 -6.40 -2.28
N VAL A 8 -1.21 -5.43 -2.22
CA VAL A 8 -0.79 -4.05 -2.11
C VAL A 8 -0.05 -3.83 -0.79
N ARG A 9 -0.54 -4.43 0.28
CA ARG A 9 0.13 -4.26 1.56
C ARG A 9 1.55 -4.81 1.53
N ASP A 10 1.73 -5.92 0.82
CA ASP A 10 3.05 -6.49 0.69
C ASP A 10 3.95 -5.57 -0.12
N LEU A 11 3.39 -4.85 -1.06
CA LEU A 11 4.16 -3.99 -1.92
C LEU A 11 4.38 -2.59 -1.35
N LEU A 12 3.58 -2.20 -0.37
CA LEU A 12 3.68 -0.84 0.15
C LEU A 12 5.07 -0.46 0.62
N PRO A 13 5.78 -1.31 1.35
CA PRO A 13 7.13 -0.93 1.76
C PRO A 13 8.04 -0.65 0.56
N LEU A 14 7.92 -1.45 -0.47
CA LEU A 14 8.71 -1.23 -1.66
C LEU A 14 8.24 0.00 -2.41
N TYR A 15 6.93 0.20 -2.41
CA TYR A 15 6.37 1.36 -3.08
C TYR A 15 6.88 2.64 -2.44
N ALA A 16 6.93 2.65 -1.12
CA ALA A 16 7.39 3.83 -0.40
C ALA A 16 8.86 4.12 -0.69
N GLU A 17 9.62 3.08 -0.96
CA GLU A 17 11.02 3.28 -1.24
C GLU A 17 11.31 3.43 -2.71
N GLY A 18 10.28 3.39 -3.54
CA GLY A 18 10.47 3.57 -4.95
C GLY A 18 11.13 2.39 -5.62
N MET A 19 10.95 1.21 -5.07
CA MET A 19 11.59 0.03 -5.63
C MET A 19 10.69 -0.78 -6.52
N LEU A 20 9.50 -0.33 -6.79
CA LEU A 20 8.59 -1.04 -7.67
C LEU A 20 8.79 -0.57 -9.10
N SER A 21 8.53 -1.46 -10.04
CA SER A 21 8.56 -1.06 -11.43
C SER A 21 7.37 -0.14 -11.68
N GLU A 22 7.37 0.49 -12.82
CA GLU A 22 6.28 1.40 -13.13
C GLU A 22 4.94 0.71 -13.12
N ASP A 23 4.90 -0.50 -13.65
CA ASP A 23 3.65 -1.24 -13.71
C ASP A 23 3.16 -1.56 -12.31
N SER A 24 4.05 -2.04 -11.47
CA SER A 24 3.65 -2.40 -10.11
C SER A 24 3.26 -1.16 -9.33
N ALA A 25 4.00 -0.09 -9.50
CA ALA A 25 3.68 1.13 -8.79
C ALA A 25 2.32 1.66 -9.23
N ALA A 26 2.01 1.55 -10.51
CA ALA A 26 0.72 2.00 -10.99
C ALA A 26 -0.39 1.15 -10.40
N PHE A 27 -0.17 -0.15 -10.28
CA PHE A 27 -1.17 -1.03 -9.70
C PHE A 27 -1.44 -0.62 -8.26
N VAL A 28 -0.40 -0.39 -7.48
CA VAL A 28 -0.57 0.00 -6.10
C VAL A 28 -1.28 1.34 -6.01
N LYS A 29 -0.87 2.27 -6.84
CA LYS A 29 -1.45 3.60 -6.79
C LYS A 29 -2.93 3.57 -7.10
N GLU A 30 -3.32 2.79 -8.10
CA GLU A 30 -4.72 2.69 -8.43
C GLU A 30 -5.51 2.08 -7.29
N HIS A 31 -4.95 1.08 -6.67
CA HIS A 31 -5.66 0.47 -5.56
C HIS A 31 -5.81 1.46 -4.41
N LEU A 32 -4.79 2.23 -4.14
CA LEU A 32 -4.87 3.21 -3.07
C LEU A 32 -5.95 4.25 -3.34
N ASP A 33 -6.20 4.49 -4.61
CA ASP A 33 -7.23 5.47 -4.97
C ASP A 33 -8.61 4.95 -4.63
N THR A 34 -8.81 3.65 -4.61
CA THR A 34 -10.13 3.10 -4.38
C THR A 34 -10.25 2.44 -3.02
N CYS A 35 -9.17 2.26 -2.30
CA CYS A 35 -9.23 1.59 -1.01
C CYS A 35 -8.69 2.51 0.07
N GLU A 36 -9.58 2.97 0.93
CA GLU A 36 -9.16 3.89 1.96
C GLU A 36 -8.22 3.26 2.95
N GLU A 37 -8.44 1.99 3.23
CA GLU A 37 -7.59 1.32 4.21
C GLU A 37 -6.16 1.27 3.74
N CYS A 38 -5.95 0.86 2.50
CA CYS A 38 -4.60 0.79 1.99
C CYS A 38 -4.00 2.18 1.87
N ARG A 39 -4.82 3.16 1.54
CA ARG A 39 -4.33 4.51 1.45
C ARG A 39 -3.83 5.00 2.81
N ALA A 40 -4.56 4.68 3.87
CA ALA A 40 -4.14 5.08 5.19
C ALA A 40 -2.83 4.40 5.56
N LEU A 41 -2.68 3.15 5.19
CA LEU A 41 -1.44 2.45 5.47
C LEU A 41 -0.28 3.07 4.73
N SER A 42 -0.51 3.45 3.50
CA SER A 42 0.58 4.03 2.73
C SER A 42 0.94 5.41 3.26
N ALA A 43 0.03 6.07 3.92
CA ALA A 43 0.31 7.35 4.50
C ALA A 43 0.99 7.22 5.85
N GLY A 44 1.18 6.01 6.31
CA GLY A 44 1.86 5.84 7.58
C GLY A 44 0.96 5.84 8.76
N GLU A 45 -0.33 5.77 8.58
CA GLU A 45 -1.24 5.80 9.70
C GLU A 45 -1.58 4.41 10.08
N GLU A 46 -0.73 3.71 10.64
CA GLU A 46 -0.98 2.36 11.02
C GLU A 46 -1.78 2.29 12.24
N PRO A 47 -2.84 1.59 12.20
CA PRO A 47 -3.68 1.49 13.37
C PRO A 47 -2.96 0.83 14.49
N SER A 48 -2.15 -0.08 14.26
CA SER A 48 -1.55 -0.73 15.37
C SER A 48 -0.22 -0.20 15.61
N ALA A 49 0.07 0.84 15.38
CA ALA A 49 1.27 1.41 15.57
C ALA A 49 1.96 1.22 16.71
N PRO A 50 2.60 0.57 16.94
CA PRO A 50 3.22 0.39 18.09
C PRO A 50 4.31 1.18 18.15
N THR A 51 4.82 1.48 17.92
CA THR A 51 5.71 2.14 18.09
C THR A 51 6.52 2.18 18.82
N ASP A 52 6.97 2.19 19.23
CA ASP A 52 7.90 2.26 19.79
C ASP A 52 8.12 2.47 20.26
#